data_d39af7c95503b9d4ac3479503f62b732
#
_entry.id   d39af7c95503b9d4ac3479503f62b732
#
_cell.length_a   1.000
_cell.length_b   1.000
_cell.length_c   1.000
_cell.angle_alpha   90.00
_cell.angle_beta   90.00
_cell.angle_gamma   90.00
#
_symmetry.space_group_name_H-M   'P 1'
#
loop_
_entity.id
_entity.type
_entity.pdbx_description
1 polymer ?
#
loop_
_entity_poly.entity_id
_entity_poly.type
_entity_poly.pdbx_seq_one_letter_code
_entity_poly.pdbx_strand_id
1 'polypeptide(L)'
;MKKQTMITLALALTLAMPTMPAFAQKAMSKKEIAEKEKAFKNLQHPWKGKKVAYFGDSITDPRIKASKVKYWGFLQDWLGITPYVYGVSGRQWNDIPRQADLLQKEHGDDFDAILIFMGTNDYNNGVPIGEWYTETFDSVR
;
A
#
# COMPACT_ATOMS: atom_id res chain seq x y z
N MET A 1 -49.18 -43.83 30.34
CA MET A 1 -48.09 -43.24 29.50
C MET A 1 -47.75 -41.87 30.06
N LYS A 2 -46.60 -41.76 30.75
CA LYS A 2 -46.11 -40.49 31.34
C LYS A 2 -45.22 -39.81 30.30
N LYS A 3 -45.58 -38.57 29.90
CA LYS A 3 -44.78 -37.73 29.05
C LYS A 3 -43.62 -37.14 29.89
N GLN A 4 -42.39 -37.48 29.51
CA GLN A 4 -41.18 -36.93 30.09
C GLN A 4 -40.85 -35.63 29.37
N THR A 5 -40.91 -34.51 30.04
CA THR A 5 -40.51 -33.19 29.53
C THR A 5 -38.99 -33.06 29.72
N MET A 6 -38.25 -33.06 28.61
CA MET A 6 -36.82 -32.73 28.62
C MET A 6 -36.64 -31.23 28.71
N ILE A 7 -36.07 -30.78 29.81
CA ILE A 7 -35.64 -29.39 30.02
C ILE A 7 -34.21 -29.31 29.48
N THR A 8 -34.03 -28.66 28.34
CA THR A 8 -32.69 -28.35 27.79
C THR A 8 -32.17 -27.09 28.43
N LEU A 9 -31.23 -27.23 29.37
CA LEU A 9 -30.52 -26.13 29.97
C LEU A 9 -29.44 -25.60 29.02
N ALA A 10 -29.71 -24.53 28.30
CA ALA A 10 -28.72 -23.84 27.47
C ALA A 10 -27.83 -22.96 28.37
N LEU A 11 -26.63 -23.43 28.63
CA LEU A 11 -25.61 -22.67 29.37
C LEU A 11 -24.96 -21.68 28.39
N ALA A 12 -25.44 -20.44 28.34
CA ALA A 12 -24.79 -19.37 27.60
C ALA A 12 -23.53 -18.93 28.32
N LEU A 13 -22.37 -19.44 27.87
CA LEU A 13 -21.06 -18.99 28.31
C LEU A 13 -20.74 -17.70 27.59
N THR A 14 -21.12 -16.55 28.12
CA THR A 14 -20.66 -15.24 27.64
C THR A 14 -19.21 -15.06 28.06
N LEU A 15 -18.28 -15.37 27.13
CA LEU A 15 -16.90 -14.92 27.25
C LEU A 15 -16.89 -13.40 27.18
N ALA A 16 -16.70 -12.74 28.33
CA ALA A 16 -16.36 -11.33 28.40
C ALA A 16 -14.95 -11.17 27.80
N MET A 17 -14.86 -10.82 26.53
CA MET A 17 -13.60 -10.34 25.97
C MET A 17 -13.23 -9.05 26.69
N PRO A 18 -11.97 -8.92 27.18
CA PRO A 18 -11.53 -7.64 27.73
C PRO A 18 -11.63 -6.61 26.60
N THR A 19 -12.46 -5.58 26.80
CA THR A 19 -12.50 -4.43 25.90
C THR A 19 -11.12 -3.78 25.96
N MET A 20 -10.34 -3.92 24.90
CA MET A 20 -9.13 -3.13 24.73
C MET A 20 -9.53 -1.65 24.88
N PRO A 21 -8.78 -0.84 25.66
CA PRO A 21 -9.04 0.58 25.74
C PRO A 21 -8.96 1.12 24.31
N ALA A 22 -10.09 1.61 23.80
CA ALA A 22 -10.10 2.36 22.57
C ALA A 22 -9.16 3.56 22.81
N PHE A 23 -7.97 3.54 22.21
CA PHE A 23 -7.19 4.74 22.05
C PHE A 23 -8.06 5.66 21.19
N ALA A 24 -8.87 6.46 21.83
CA ALA A 24 -9.58 7.55 21.20
C ALA A 24 -8.51 8.52 20.71
N GLN A 25 -8.05 8.27 19.50
CA GLN A 25 -7.15 9.18 18.80
C GLN A 25 -7.94 10.45 18.61
N LYS A 26 -7.68 11.45 19.47
CA LYS A 26 -8.34 12.75 19.40
C LYS A 26 -8.18 13.28 17.99
N ALA A 27 -9.28 13.43 17.27
CA ALA A 27 -9.26 13.97 15.93
C ALA A 27 -8.52 15.33 15.96
N MET A 28 -7.46 15.45 15.18
CA MET A 28 -6.72 16.70 15.09
C MET A 28 -7.60 17.80 14.52
N SER A 29 -7.52 18.99 15.07
CA SER A 29 -8.21 20.16 14.54
C SER A 29 -7.65 20.52 13.15
N LYS A 30 -8.47 21.20 12.31
CA LYS A 30 -8.03 21.67 10.99
C LYS A 30 -6.77 22.54 11.08
N LYS A 31 -6.62 23.31 12.17
CA LYS A 31 -5.46 24.17 12.41
C LYS A 31 -4.20 23.35 12.66
N GLU A 32 -4.28 22.33 13.52
CA GLU A 32 -3.16 21.41 13.81
C GLU A 32 -2.73 20.63 12.56
N ILE A 33 -3.68 20.23 11.71
CA ILE A 33 -3.38 19.58 10.44
C ILE A 33 -2.61 20.54 9.53
N ALA A 34 -3.09 21.77 9.34
CA ALA A 34 -2.43 22.77 8.50
C ALA A 34 -1.04 23.16 8.99
N GLU A 35 -0.84 23.26 10.31
CA GLU A 35 0.48 23.54 10.91
C GLU A 35 1.46 22.39 10.68
N LYS A 36 1.00 21.13 10.81
CA LYS A 36 1.81 19.94 10.50
C LYS A 36 2.14 19.85 9.02
N GLU A 37 1.18 20.08 8.13
CA GLU A 37 1.42 20.11 6.68
C GLU A 37 2.45 21.17 6.30
N LYS A 38 2.38 22.37 6.90
CA LYS A 38 3.36 23.43 6.70
C LYS A 38 4.75 23.04 7.23
N ALA A 39 4.80 22.38 8.38
CA ALA A 39 6.06 21.88 8.95
C ALA A 39 6.68 20.82 8.05
N PHE A 40 5.88 19.88 7.51
CA PHE A 40 6.35 18.87 6.55
C PHE A 40 6.89 19.48 5.25
N LYS A 41 6.20 20.48 4.68
CA LYS A 41 6.66 21.18 3.46
C LYS A 41 7.99 21.91 3.63
N ASN A 42 8.32 22.32 4.86
CA ASN A 42 9.56 23.02 5.19
C ASN A 42 10.69 22.07 5.66
N LEU A 43 10.41 20.79 5.83
CA LEU A 43 11.43 19.82 6.22
C LEU A 43 12.48 19.68 5.11
N GLN A 44 13.75 19.88 5.48
CA GLN A 44 14.88 19.49 4.63
C GLN A 44 15.04 17.97 4.67
N HIS A 45 14.17 17.28 3.93
CA HIS A 45 14.19 15.82 3.91
C HIS A 45 15.29 15.32 2.96
N PRO A 46 16.05 14.24 3.32
CA PRO A 46 17.12 13.69 2.46
C PRO A 46 16.62 13.21 1.08
N TRP A 47 15.32 12.94 0.96
CA TRP A 47 14.70 12.54 -0.30
C TRP A 47 14.23 13.70 -1.19
N LYS A 48 14.40 14.95 -0.76
CA LYS A 48 14.03 16.13 -1.55
C LYS A 48 14.81 16.18 -2.84
N GLY A 49 14.11 16.24 -3.96
CA GLY A 49 14.69 16.24 -5.31
C GLY A 49 15.09 14.85 -5.83
N LYS A 50 14.97 13.80 -5.01
CA LYS A 50 15.24 12.43 -5.44
C LYS A 50 14.22 11.93 -6.46
N LYS A 51 14.66 11.17 -7.45
CA LYS A 51 13.86 10.55 -8.49
C LYS A 51 13.53 9.12 -8.10
N VAL A 52 12.25 8.82 -7.93
CA VAL A 52 11.80 7.51 -7.43
C VAL A 52 10.86 6.86 -8.43
N ALA A 53 11.22 5.69 -8.92
CA ALA A 53 10.35 4.88 -9.76
C ALA A 53 9.37 4.07 -8.92
N TYR A 54 8.11 4.02 -9.35
CA TYR A 54 7.03 3.30 -8.69
C TYR A 54 6.48 2.22 -9.60
N PHE A 55 6.76 0.97 -9.27
CA PHE A 55 6.21 -0.19 -9.96
C PHE A 55 5.03 -0.74 -9.17
N GLY A 56 4.03 -1.25 -9.87
CA GLY A 56 2.86 -1.79 -9.19
C GLY A 56 1.66 -2.06 -10.09
N ASP A 57 0.56 -2.30 -9.43
CA ASP A 57 -0.73 -2.62 -10.02
C ASP A 57 -1.70 -1.40 -10.01
N SER A 58 -3.01 -1.65 -9.86
CA SER A 58 -4.06 -0.61 -9.82
C SER A 58 -3.90 0.39 -8.67
N ILE A 59 -3.26 -0.01 -7.57
CA ILE A 59 -3.00 0.87 -6.42
C ILE A 59 -2.01 1.96 -6.83
N THR A 60 -1.04 1.62 -7.67
CA THR A 60 0.01 2.51 -8.19
C THR A 60 -0.41 3.23 -9.47
N ASP A 61 -1.27 2.64 -10.31
CA ASP A 61 -1.67 3.15 -11.62
C ASP A 61 -2.27 4.58 -11.55
N PRO A 62 -1.65 5.60 -12.19
CA PRO A 62 -2.15 6.98 -12.17
C PRO A 62 -3.48 7.16 -12.91
N ARG A 63 -3.87 6.22 -13.78
CA ARG A 63 -5.11 6.27 -14.56
C ARG A 63 -6.32 5.85 -13.73
N ILE A 64 -6.11 5.09 -12.65
CA ILE A 64 -7.18 4.62 -11.76
C ILE A 64 -7.51 5.71 -10.73
N LYS A 65 -8.66 6.35 -10.91
CA LYS A 65 -9.12 7.49 -10.08
C LYS A 65 -9.97 7.06 -8.87
N ALA A 66 -9.65 5.92 -8.25
CA ALA A 66 -10.34 5.45 -7.04
C ALA A 66 -10.07 6.34 -5.82
N SER A 67 -8.99 7.10 -5.84
CA SER A 67 -8.64 8.11 -4.83
C SER A 67 -8.24 9.42 -5.52
N LYS A 68 -8.45 10.56 -4.83
CA LYS A 68 -8.04 11.87 -5.34
C LYS A 68 -6.52 11.99 -5.49
N VAL A 69 -5.78 11.40 -4.56
CA VAL A 69 -4.32 11.38 -4.54
C VAL A 69 -3.87 9.95 -4.30
N LYS A 70 -2.90 9.49 -5.05
CA LYS A 70 -2.22 8.20 -4.85
C LYS A 70 -1.13 8.34 -3.79
N TYR A 71 -0.69 7.22 -3.20
CA TYR A 71 0.34 7.22 -2.16
C TYR A 71 1.65 7.90 -2.60
N TRP A 72 2.08 7.69 -3.84
CA TRP A 72 3.28 8.35 -4.40
C TRP A 72 3.09 9.86 -4.58
N GLY A 73 1.87 10.34 -4.80
CA GLY A 73 1.55 11.77 -4.82
C GLY A 73 1.70 12.42 -3.44
N PHE A 74 1.28 11.73 -2.37
CA PHE A 74 1.56 12.20 -1.00
C PHE A 74 3.06 12.25 -0.72
N LEU A 75 3.83 11.23 -1.14
CA LEU A 75 5.28 11.22 -0.97
C LEU A 75 5.96 12.35 -1.76
N GLN A 76 5.47 12.66 -2.98
CA GLN A 76 5.90 13.83 -3.74
C GLN A 76 5.66 15.12 -2.97
N ASP A 77 4.44 15.31 -2.45
CA ASP A 77 4.06 16.54 -1.74
C ASP A 77 4.82 16.70 -0.42
N TRP A 78 5.03 15.61 0.32
CA TRP A 78 5.64 15.66 1.65
C TRP A 78 7.16 15.63 1.62
N LEU A 79 7.76 14.83 0.74
CA LEU A 79 9.20 14.60 0.71
C LEU A 79 9.90 15.40 -0.41
N GLY A 80 9.13 15.97 -1.36
CA GLY A 80 9.68 16.69 -2.51
C GLY A 80 10.39 15.80 -3.51
N ILE A 81 9.99 14.53 -3.63
CA ILE A 81 10.51 13.58 -4.62
C ILE A 81 9.92 13.84 -6.00
N THR A 82 10.60 13.37 -7.04
CA THR A 82 10.09 13.31 -8.42
C THR A 82 9.66 11.87 -8.71
N PRO A 83 8.34 11.57 -8.85
CA PRO A 83 7.87 10.22 -9.09
C PRO A 83 7.92 9.85 -10.57
N TYR A 84 8.44 8.66 -10.91
CA TYR A 84 8.31 7.98 -12.19
C TYR A 84 7.37 6.80 -12.02
N VAL A 85 6.16 6.85 -12.57
CA VAL A 85 5.08 5.93 -12.22
C VAL A 85 4.75 4.97 -13.36
N TYR A 86 5.02 3.68 -13.16
CA TYR A 86 4.84 2.61 -14.16
C TYR A 86 3.73 1.61 -13.81
N GLY A 87 3.06 1.79 -12.66
CA GLY A 87 1.99 0.92 -12.23
C GLY A 87 0.87 0.78 -13.26
N VAL A 88 0.36 -0.46 -13.43
CA VAL A 88 -0.72 -0.78 -14.37
C VAL A 88 -1.77 -1.65 -13.69
N SER A 89 -3.03 -1.22 -13.77
CA SER A 89 -4.16 -1.95 -13.19
C SER A 89 -4.25 -3.39 -13.68
N GLY A 90 -4.55 -4.32 -12.77
CA GLY A 90 -4.72 -5.74 -13.06
C GLY A 90 -3.42 -6.52 -13.21
N ARG A 91 -2.26 -5.87 -13.15
CA ARG A 91 -0.97 -6.54 -13.32
C ARG A 91 -0.56 -7.29 -12.05
N GLN A 92 0.22 -8.34 -12.27
CA GLN A 92 0.77 -9.23 -11.26
C GLN A 92 2.29 -9.06 -11.18
N TRP A 93 2.93 -9.74 -10.26
CA TRP A 93 4.36 -9.63 -10.00
C TRP A 93 5.23 -9.89 -11.25
N ASN A 94 4.79 -10.78 -12.12
CA ASN A 94 5.46 -11.09 -13.39
C ASN A 94 5.50 -9.93 -14.40
N ASP A 95 4.81 -8.81 -14.14
CA ASP A 95 4.87 -7.59 -14.97
C ASP A 95 6.01 -6.63 -14.55
N ILE A 96 6.67 -6.86 -13.41
CA ILE A 96 7.74 -5.99 -12.90
C ILE A 96 8.90 -5.87 -13.90
N PRO A 97 9.41 -6.92 -14.56
CA PRO A 97 10.46 -6.79 -15.56
C PRO A 97 10.09 -5.81 -16.68
N ARG A 98 8.85 -5.88 -17.19
CA ARG A 98 8.35 -4.94 -18.20
C ARG A 98 8.32 -3.49 -17.71
N GLN A 99 7.95 -3.27 -16.45
CA GLN A 99 7.95 -1.93 -15.84
C GLN A 99 9.39 -1.41 -15.66
N ALA A 100 10.34 -2.29 -15.33
CA ALA A 100 11.77 -1.96 -15.27
C ALA A 100 12.33 -1.61 -16.64
N ASP A 101 11.99 -2.38 -17.70
CA ASP A 101 12.40 -2.08 -19.07
C ASP A 101 11.91 -0.70 -19.54
N LEU A 102 10.68 -0.32 -19.15
CA LEU A 102 10.14 1.01 -19.45
C LEU A 102 10.93 2.11 -18.74
N LEU A 103 11.23 1.94 -17.45
CA LEU A 103 12.08 2.87 -16.70
C LEU A 103 13.43 3.03 -17.38
N GLN A 104 14.09 1.92 -17.69
CA GLN A 104 15.40 1.93 -18.36
C GLN A 104 15.36 2.63 -19.71
N LYS A 105 14.32 2.38 -20.52
CA LYS A 105 14.13 2.99 -21.83
C LYS A 105 13.91 4.50 -21.75
N GLU A 106 13.15 4.97 -20.76
CA GLU A 106 12.74 6.38 -20.65
C GLU A 106 13.76 7.23 -19.90
N HIS A 107 14.43 6.67 -18.89
CA HIS A 107 15.29 7.39 -17.97
C HIS A 107 16.70 6.84 -17.83
N GLY A 108 16.99 5.64 -18.37
CA GLY A 108 18.29 4.99 -18.16
C GLY A 108 18.55 4.80 -16.67
N ASP A 109 19.73 5.25 -16.22
CA ASP A 109 20.12 5.18 -14.80
C ASP A 109 19.76 6.46 -14.02
N ASP A 110 18.94 7.36 -14.61
CA ASP A 110 18.58 8.64 -13.98
C ASP A 110 17.43 8.50 -12.96
N PHE A 111 17.65 7.64 -11.96
CA PHE A 111 16.77 7.50 -10.80
C PHE A 111 17.56 7.13 -9.55
N ASP A 112 17.02 7.47 -8.38
CA ASP A 112 17.69 7.25 -7.08
C ASP A 112 17.17 5.99 -6.36
N ALA A 113 15.92 5.59 -6.63
CA ALA A 113 15.32 4.41 -6.00
C ALA A 113 14.15 3.85 -6.81
N ILE A 114 13.86 2.58 -6.60
CA ILE A 114 12.67 1.90 -7.09
C ILE A 114 11.84 1.45 -5.87
N LEU A 115 10.54 1.75 -5.90
CA LEU A 115 9.58 1.26 -4.93
C LEU A 115 8.58 0.35 -5.65
N ILE A 116 8.50 -0.90 -5.20
CA ILE A 116 7.59 -1.91 -5.75
C ILE A 116 6.42 -2.11 -4.79
N PHE A 117 5.18 -1.87 -5.28
CA PHE A 117 3.97 -2.17 -4.55
C PHE A 117 3.05 -3.03 -5.44
N MET A 118 3.26 -4.34 -5.35
CA MET A 118 2.66 -5.38 -6.18
C MET A 118 2.27 -6.59 -5.33
N GLY A 119 1.40 -7.46 -5.86
CA GLY A 119 1.05 -8.73 -5.25
C GLY A 119 -0.43 -8.91 -4.91
N THR A 120 -1.22 -7.83 -4.91
CA THR A 120 -2.67 -7.92 -4.63
C THR A 120 -3.39 -8.81 -5.63
N ASN A 121 -3.07 -8.68 -6.93
CA ASN A 121 -3.68 -9.51 -7.96
C ASN A 121 -3.15 -10.94 -7.95
N ASP A 122 -1.89 -11.14 -7.59
CA ASP A 122 -1.31 -12.48 -7.41
C ASP A 122 -2.05 -13.22 -6.31
N TYR A 123 -2.23 -12.59 -5.15
CA TYR A 123 -2.99 -13.17 -4.04
C TYR A 123 -4.43 -13.50 -4.43
N ASN A 124 -5.14 -12.58 -5.07
CA ASN A 124 -6.54 -12.77 -5.48
C ASN A 124 -6.71 -13.87 -6.52
N ASN A 125 -5.70 -14.12 -7.34
CA ASN A 125 -5.69 -15.15 -8.38
C ASN A 125 -5.06 -16.47 -7.90
N GLY A 126 -4.68 -16.59 -6.62
CA GLY A 126 -4.09 -17.81 -6.04
C GLY A 126 -2.72 -18.15 -6.62
N VAL A 127 -1.96 -17.17 -7.07
CA VAL A 127 -0.59 -17.40 -7.58
C VAL A 127 0.31 -17.83 -6.42
N PRO A 128 1.03 -18.95 -6.52
CA PRO A 128 1.94 -19.40 -5.47
C PRO A 128 3.03 -18.36 -5.18
N ILE A 129 3.24 -18.06 -3.89
CA ILE A 129 4.31 -17.18 -3.45
C ILE A 129 5.63 -17.97 -3.54
N GLY A 130 6.59 -17.47 -4.31
CA GLY A 130 7.96 -18.02 -4.35
C GLY A 130 8.52 -18.34 -5.73
N GLU A 131 7.71 -18.77 -6.69
CA GLU A 131 8.22 -19.15 -8.02
C GLU A 131 8.62 -17.96 -8.89
N TRP A 132 7.94 -16.82 -8.75
CA TRP A 132 8.13 -15.63 -9.60
C TRP A 132 9.06 -14.56 -9.00
N TYR A 133 9.33 -14.62 -7.69
CA TYR A 133 10.06 -13.56 -7.01
C TYR A 133 11.54 -13.51 -7.38
N THR A 134 12.17 -14.65 -7.65
CA THR A 134 13.61 -14.74 -7.94
C THR A 134 13.97 -14.08 -9.27
N GLU A 135 13.21 -14.37 -10.31
CA GLU A 135 13.42 -13.79 -11.65
C GLU A 135 13.20 -12.27 -11.66
N THR A 136 12.25 -11.78 -10.86
CA THR A 136 11.94 -10.35 -10.78
C THR A 136 13.06 -9.54 -10.12
N PHE A 137 13.66 -10.06 -9.06
CA PHE A 137 14.78 -9.36 -8.41
C PHE A 137 16.01 -9.26 -9.30
N ASP A 138 16.27 -10.26 -10.13
CA ASP A 138 17.38 -10.23 -11.08
C ASP A 138 17.15 -9.22 -12.22
N SER A 139 15.87 -8.92 -12.54
CA SER A 139 15.51 -7.96 -13.60
C SER A 139 15.66 -6.48 -13.18
N VAL A 140 15.70 -6.18 -11.88
CA VAL A 140 15.77 -4.81 -11.35
C VAL A 140 17.12 -4.48 -10.71
N ARG A 141 18.11 -5.33 -10.87
CA ARG A 141 19.52 -5.09 -10.50
C ARG A 141 20.27 -4.45 -11.63
#